data_2e1cb9c9a39419b6ab85097afbb2dbaa
#
_entry.id   2e1cb9c9a39419b6ab85097afbb2dbaa
#
_cell.length_a   1.000
_cell.length_b   1.000
_cell.length_c   1.000
_cell.angle_alpha   90.00
_cell.angle_beta   90.00
_cell.angle_gamma   90.00
#
_symmetry.space_group_name_H-M   'P 1'
#
loop_
_entity.id
_entity.type
_entity.pdbx_description
1 polymer ?
#
loop_
_entity_poly.entity_id
_entity_poly.type
_entity_poly.pdbx_seq_one_letter_code
_entity_poly.pdbx_strand_id
1 'polypeptide(L)'
;MNIDETFEDIMEEMLREVPNSYDKRVGGIIYNALAPVALKIISKNKEINNVENQVFPDTATGKYLDKKAAEEGLKRKEARAAKREAIFEPFIPPIGTRFFTTDGLFWKLIESNIVECESVGYIGNTTLIEDNLVPIDYVEGLEKAILGDVEVFGSNIESDEDFRIRLFEEYQDKKNNSNKAQIKAWAKEIQGVGDAKVVSLWDGPNTVKVIIVDEERLPAQQSLVEEVQQYLDPIEYLGEGEGMADIGTIVTAVSAEPLDINISVKVKSFPENLSKIKEIFENLLNEYRKQIVFIEDIIKYNYIGSLLMGIKEVEDYKELKLNDTLSNLNIPNESIPIFTNIEVLPYE
;
A
#
# COMPACT_ATOMS: atom_id res chain seq x y z
N MET A 1 13.44 -35.10 6.65
CA MET A 1 12.07 -35.65 6.71
C MET A 1 11.35 -35.06 5.52
N ASN A 2 10.80 -35.83 4.62
CA ASN A 2 10.13 -35.30 3.43
C ASN A 2 8.72 -34.87 3.89
N ILE A 3 8.48 -33.53 4.00
CA ILE A 3 7.28 -32.97 4.65
C ILE A 3 6.08 -32.95 3.68
N ASP A 4 6.33 -33.21 2.38
CA ASP A 4 5.32 -33.23 1.32
C ASP A 4 4.82 -34.66 0.97
N GLU A 5 4.96 -35.59 1.92
CA GLU A 5 4.49 -36.95 1.72
C GLU A 5 2.97 -37.04 1.56
N THR A 6 2.54 -37.79 0.57
CA THR A 6 1.13 -38.07 0.30
C THR A 6 0.57 -39.11 1.27
N PHE A 7 -0.76 -39.26 1.25
CA PHE A 7 -1.43 -40.34 2.01
C PHE A 7 -0.91 -41.70 1.62
N GLU A 8 -0.71 -41.91 0.34
CA GLU A 8 -0.22 -43.15 -0.26
C GLU A 8 1.20 -43.45 0.22
N ASP A 9 2.09 -42.46 0.23
CA ASP A 9 3.49 -42.64 0.64
C ASP A 9 3.57 -43.05 2.11
N ILE A 10 2.84 -42.35 3.00
CA ILE A 10 2.82 -42.67 4.44
C ILE A 10 2.19 -44.04 4.68
N MET A 11 1.11 -44.36 3.97
CA MET A 11 0.47 -45.66 4.10
C MET A 11 1.41 -46.81 3.63
N GLU A 12 2.14 -46.62 2.52
CA GLU A 12 3.12 -47.57 2.03
C GLU A 12 4.24 -47.79 3.05
N GLU A 13 4.77 -46.71 3.63
CA GLU A 13 5.80 -46.80 4.68
C GLU A 13 5.29 -47.59 5.88
N MET A 14 4.11 -47.20 6.41
CA MET A 14 3.52 -47.89 7.56
C MET A 14 3.24 -49.35 7.30
N LEU A 15 2.71 -49.70 6.11
CA LEU A 15 2.43 -51.07 5.72
C LEU A 15 3.71 -51.88 5.50
N ARG A 16 4.85 -51.28 5.17
CA ARG A 16 6.16 -51.92 5.05
C ARG A 16 6.62 -52.49 6.39
N GLU A 17 6.39 -51.78 7.47
CA GLU A 17 6.75 -52.20 8.84
C GLU A 17 5.85 -53.32 9.39
N VAL A 18 4.67 -53.55 8.80
CA VAL A 18 3.78 -54.65 9.19
C VAL A 18 4.31 -55.98 8.65
N PRO A 19 4.39 -57.06 9.43
CA PRO A 19 4.81 -58.37 8.95
C PRO A 19 3.96 -58.89 7.78
N ASN A 20 4.59 -59.58 6.82
CA ASN A 20 3.89 -60.10 5.61
C ASN A 20 2.87 -61.22 5.87
N SER A 21 2.80 -61.72 7.10
CA SER A 21 1.78 -62.70 7.53
C SER A 21 0.39 -62.08 7.68
N TYR A 22 0.28 -60.75 7.70
CA TYR A 22 -1.00 -60.04 7.82
C TYR A 22 -1.52 -59.58 6.47
N ASP A 23 -2.85 -59.48 6.33
CA ASP A 23 -3.50 -58.92 5.15
C ASP A 23 -3.34 -57.41 5.12
N LYS A 24 -2.57 -56.88 4.15
CA LYS A 24 -2.23 -55.48 3.97
C LYS A 24 -3.06 -54.79 2.88
N ARG A 25 -4.02 -55.49 2.27
CA ARG A 25 -4.82 -54.97 1.13
C ARG A 25 -5.70 -53.83 1.56
N VAL A 26 -5.96 -52.92 0.63
CA VAL A 26 -6.90 -51.82 0.81
C VAL A 26 -8.26 -52.38 1.26
N GLY A 27 -8.84 -51.83 2.34
CA GLY A 27 -10.07 -52.31 2.95
C GLY A 27 -9.89 -53.42 3.99
N GLY A 28 -8.68 -53.99 4.13
CA GLY A 28 -8.34 -54.94 5.20
C GLY A 28 -8.31 -54.25 6.59
N ILE A 29 -8.37 -55.07 7.66
CA ILE A 29 -8.39 -54.56 9.04
C ILE A 29 -7.17 -53.71 9.33
N ILE A 30 -5.98 -54.13 8.94
CA ILE A 30 -4.71 -53.41 9.15
C ILE A 30 -4.73 -52.07 8.42
N TYR A 31 -5.10 -52.10 7.13
CA TYR A 31 -5.21 -50.88 6.32
C TYR A 31 -6.17 -49.84 6.95
N ASN A 32 -7.35 -50.30 7.34
CA ASN A 32 -8.38 -49.44 7.93
C ASN A 32 -7.96 -48.89 9.32
N ALA A 33 -7.16 -49.65 10.07
CA ALA A 33 -6.63 -49.20 11.37
C ALA A 33 -5.52 -48.15 11.18
N LEU A 34 -4.70 -48.24 10.14
CA LEU A 34 -3.59 -47.32 9.87
C LEU A 34 -4.03 -46.05 9.13
N ALA A 35 -5.08 -46.11 8.30
CA ALA A 35 -5.55 -44.99 7.51
C ALA A 35 -5.85 -43.72 8.33
N PRO A 36 -6.55 -43.75 9.48
CA PRO A 36 -6.76 -42.57 10.33
C PRO A 36 -5.46 -41.99 10.88
N VAL A 37 -4.47 -42.85 11.18
CA VAL A 37 -3.14 -42.46 11.67
C VAL A 37 -2.37 -41.74 10.57
N ALA A 38 -2.35 -42.29 9.35
CA ALA A 38 -1.74 -41.64 8.18
C ALA A 38 -2.33 -40.24 7.93
N LEU A 39 -3.66 -40.10 7.96
CA LEU A 39 -4.32 -38.80 7.83
C LEU A 39 -3.92 -37.81 8.94
N LYS A 40 -3.73 -38.30 10.16
CA LYS A 40 -3.27 -37.46 11.27
C LYS A 40 -1.82 -37.01 11.10
N ILE A 41 -0.95 -37.88 10.57
CA ILE A 41 0.44 -37.54 10.24
C ILE A 41 0.47 -36.45 9.17
N ILE A 42 -0.31 -36.58 8.08
CA ILE A 42 -0.41 -35.53 7.04
C ILE A 42 -0.86 -34.19 7.63
N SER A 43 -1.89 -34.24 8.50
CA SER A 43 -2.35 -33.01 9.18
C SER A 43 -1.23 -32.37 10.01
N LYS A 44 -0.42 -33.18 10.68
CA LYS A 44 0.72 -32.69 11.46
C LYS A 44 1.86 -32.17 10.59
N ASN A 45 2.15 -32.84 9.47
CA ASN A 45 3.16 -32.37 8.53
C ASN A 45 2.76 -30.99 7.97
N LYS A 46 1.49 -30.78 7.63
CA LYS A 46 0.98 -29.46 7.21
C LYS A 46 1.10 -28.40 8.31
N GLU A 47 0.83 -28.75 9.58
CA GLU A 47 1.03 -27.84 10.69
C GLU A 47 2.51 -27.46 10.86
N ILE A 48 3.43 -28.42 10.70
CA ILE A 48 4.88 -28.21 10.76
C ILE A 48 5.34 -27.28 9.62
N ASN A 49 4.90 -27.52 8.38
CA ASN A 49 5.18 -26.64 7.22
C ASN A 49 4.70 -25.21 7.46
N ASN A 50 3.49 -25.07 8.03
CA ASN A 50 2.99 -23.75 8.41
C ASN A 50 3.88 -23.07 9.44
N VAL A 51 4.37 -23.81 10.44
CA VAL A 51 5.30 -23.25 11.45
C VAL A 51 6.61 -22.85 10.79
N GLU A 52 7.18 -23.69 9.92
CA GLU A 52 8.41 -23.39 9.17
C GLU A 52 8.27 -22.09 8.38
N ASN A 53 7.17 -21.92 7.63
CA ASN A 53 6.87 -20.69 6.88
C ASN A 53 6.71 -19.46 7.77
N GLN A 54 6.38 -19.62 9.06
CA GLN A 54 6.26 -18.51 10.00
C GLN A 54 7.56 -18.20 10.78
N VAL A 55 8.61 -19.01 10.61
CA VAL A 55 9.90 -18.80 11.30
C VAL A 55 10.71 -17.70 10.60
N PHE A 56 10.65 -17.63 9.28
CA PHE A 56 11.48 -16.73 8.50
C PHE A 56 10.75 -15.43 8.16
N PRO A 57 11.40 -14.26 8.23
CA PRO A 57 10.77 -12.97 7.94
C PRO A 57 10.21 -12.83 6.52
N ASP A 58 10.80 -13.52 5.53
CA ASP A 58 10.40 -13.50 4.13
C ASP A 58 9.03 -14.17 3.89
N THR A 59 8.69 -15.17 4.73
CA THR A 59 7.45 -15.95 4.60
C THR A 59 6.47 -15.75 5.76
N ALA A 60 6.93 -15.19 6.88
CA ALA A 60 6.10 -14.92 8.04
C ALA A 60 4.97 -13.92 7.73
N THR A 61 3.80 -14.11 8.34
CA THR A 61 2.63 -13.28 8.15
C THR A 61 1.99 -12.86 9.48
N GLY A 62 1.28 -11.72 9.48
CA GLY A 62 0.53 -11.21 10.61
C GLY A 62 1.37 -11.18 11.89
N LYS A 63 0.81 -11.69 12.98
CA LYS A 63 1.45 -11.69 14.32
C LYS A 63 2.84 -12.34 14.37
N TYR A 64 3.18 -13.23 13.45
CA TYR A 64 4.51 -13.85 13.43
C TYR A 64 5.53 -12.90 12.83
N LEU A 65 5.18 -12.19 11.77
CA LEU A 65 5.97 -11.11 11.21
C LEU A 65 6.16 -9.98 12.26
N ASP A 66 5.08 -9.62 12.98
CA ASP A 66 5.13 -8.60 14.03
C ASP A 66 6.12 -8.98 15.15
N LYS A 67 6.18 -10.27 15.53
CA LYS A 67 7.16 -10.75 16.51
C LYS A 67 8.59 -10.67 16.01
N LYS A 68 8.81 -11.00 14.72
CA LYS A 68 10.13 -10.88 14.10
C LYS A 68 10.60 -9.43 14.02
N ALA A 69 9.72 -8.53 13.64
CA ALA A 69 10.01 -7.10 13.58
C ALA A 69 10.28 -6.52 14.99
N ALA A 70 9.57 -7.01 16.01
CA ALA A 70 9.81 -6.60 17.39
C ALA A 70 11.19 -6.99 17.93
N GLU A 71 11.82 -8.07 17.42
CA GLU A 71 13.20 -8.44 17.72
C GLU A 71 14.20 -7.34 17.30
N GLU A 72 13.83 -6.57 16.25
CA GLU A 72 14.60 -5.43 15.74
C GLU A 72 14.12 -4.07 16.27
N GLY A 73 13.13 -4.06 17.16
CA GLY A 73 12.56 -2.84 17.73
C GLY A 73 11.45 -2.21 16.89
N LEU A 74 11.10 -2.82 15.76
CA LEU A 74 10.06 -2.31 14.87
C LEU A 74 8.66 -2.71 15.33
N LYS A 75 7.71 -1.80 15.09
CA LYS A 75 6.28 -2.05 15.28
C LYS A 75 5.54 -1.77 13.98
N ARG A 76 4.48 -2.54 13.72
CA ARG A 76 3.57 -2.27 12.61
C ARG A 76 2.88 -0.94 12.83
N LYS A 77 2.77 -0.15 11.76
CA LYS A 77 1.99 1.09 11.78
C LYS A 77 0.50 0.74 11.89
N GLU A 78 -0.15 1.27 12.90
CA GLU A 78 -1.57 1.07 13.15
C GLU A 78 -2.42 1.88 12.15
N ALA A 79 -3.66 1.43 11.90
CA ALA A 79 -4.60 2.21 11.12
C ALA A 79 -4.97 3.51 11.87
N ARG A 80 -5.06 4.59 11.14
CA ARG A 80 -5.43 5.92 11.66
C ARG A 80 -6.68 6.43 10.94
N ALA A 81 -7.59 7.03 11.70
CA ALA A 81 -8.75 7.71 11.13
C ALA A 81 -8.37 9.05 10.51
N ALA A 82 -9.05 9.45 9.45
CA ALA A 82 -8.91 10.78 8.89
C ALA A 82 -9.52 11.82 9.84
N LYS A 83 -8.84 12.98 10.00
CA LYS A 83 -9.39 14.16 10.63
C LYS A 83 -9.50 15.27 9.59
N ARG A 84 -10.61 15.94 9.57
CA ARG A 84 -10.88 16.99 8.59
C ARG A 84 -11.48 18.21 9.26
N GLU A 85 -11.22 19.35 8.66
CA GLU A 85 -11.95 20.56 9.04
C GLU A 85 -13.44 20.41 8.76
N ALA A 86 -14.26 21.09 9.51
CA ALA A 86 -15.69 21.21 9.29
C ALA A 86 -16.16 22.64 9.52
N ILE A 87 -17.01 23.12 8.64
CA ILE A 87 -17.58 24.45 8.69
C ILE A 87 -19.02 24.32 9.16
N PHE A 88 -19.35 25.01 10.26
CA PHE A 88 -20.67 25.01 10.85
C PHE A 88 -21.26 26.43 10.87
N GLU A 89 -22.53 26.56 10.54
CA GLU A 89 -23.25 27.82 10.57
C GLU A 89 -24.65 27.59 11.19
N PRO A 90 -25.11 28.49 12.08
CA PRO A 90 -24.49 29.72 12.61
C PRO A 90 -23.61 29.50 13.84
N PHE A 91 -23.49 28.29 14.37
CA PHE A 91 -22.71 27.97 15.56
C PHE A 91 -22.07 26.59 15.43
N ILE A 92 -21.05 26.32 16.23
CA ILE A 92 -20.38 25.02 16.31
C ILE A 92 -21.19 24.10 17.23
N PRO A 93 -21.61 22.90 16.77
CA PRO A 93 -22.30 21.93 17.60
C PRO A 93 -21.48 21.46 18.80
N PRO A 94 -22.09 20.84 19.82
CA PRO A 94 -21.36 20.24 20.92
C PRO A 94 -20.37 19.20 20.45
N ILE A 95 -19.17 19.16 21.07
CA ILE A 95 -18.18 18.11 20.84
C ILE A 95 -18.83 16.74 21.09
N GLY A 96 -18.56 15.80 20.20
CA GLY A 96 -19.17 14.48 20.21
C GLY A 96 -20.38 14.34 19.29
N THR A 97 -20.88 15.44 18.70
CA THR A 97 -21.95 15.37 17.68
C THR A 97 -21.46 14.53 16.50
N ARG A 98 -22.35 13.64 16.04
CA ARG A 98 -22.06 12.71 14.95
C ARG A 98 -22.76 13.14 13.67
N PHE A 99 -22.09 12.97 12.57
CA PHE A 99 -22.58 13.31 11.23
C PHE A 99 -22.38 12.11 10.29
N PHE A 100 -23.06 12.16 9.16
CA PHE A 100 -22.75 11.29 8.04
C PHE A 100 -22.66 12.12 6.75
N THR A 101 -21.84 11.64 5.82
CA THR A 101 -21.63 12.22 4.49
C THR A 101 -22.35 11.44 3.41
N THR A 102 -22.43 11.98 2.19
CA THR A 102 -23.17 11.37 1.08
C THR A 102 -22.58 10.03 0.63
N ASP A 103 -21.29 9.80 0.88
CA ASP A 103 -20.59 8.53 0.66
C ASP A 103 -20.89 7.47 1.75
N GLY A 104 -21.68 7.82 2.78
CA GLY A 104 -22.10 6.93 3.85
C GLY A 104 -21.08 6.79 4.99
N LEU A 105 -20.06 7.62 5.04
CA LEU A 105 -19.11 7.64 6.15
C LEU A 105 -19.65 8.44 7.34
N PHE A 106 -19.28 7.98 8.53
CA PHE A 106 -19.65 8.62 9.79
C PHE A 106 -18.47 9.43 10.32
N TRP A 107 -18.79 10.63 10.80
CA TRP A 107 -17.86 11.61 11.33
C TRP A 107 -18.28 12.06 12.70
N LYS A 108 -17.34 12.26 13.58
CA LYS A 108 -17.58 12.73 14.95
C LYS A 108 -16.82 14.02 15.20
N LEU A 109 -17.49 15.05 15.68
CA LEU A 109 -16.86 16.31 16.09
C LEU A 109 -16.01 16.04 17.33
N ILE A 110 -14.70 16.24 17.21
CA ILE A 110 -13.74 16.00 18.29
C ILE A 110 -13.17 17.30 18.89
N GLU A 111 -13.10 18.35 18.08
CA GLU A 111 -12.67 19.71 18.46
C GLU A 111 -13.59 20.74 17.81
N SER A 112 -13.36 22.03 18.07
CA SER A 112 -14.28 23.12 17.67
C SER A 112 -14.71 23.08 16.20
N ASN A 113 -13.82 22.69 15.30
CA ASN A 113 -14.06 22.61 13.85
C ASN A 113 -13.42 21.40 13.21
N ILE A 114 -13.02 20.40 14.00
CA ILE A 114 -12.38 19.17 13.51
C ILE A 114 -13.32 17.99 13.73
N VAL A 115 -13.59 17.29 12.64
CA VAL A 115 -14.32 16.01 12.66
C VAL A 115 -13.38 14.86 12.35
N GLU A 116 -13.53 13.78 13.08
CA GLU A 116 -12.77 12.54 12.87
C GLU A 116 -13.69 11.49 12.25
N CYS A 117 -13.20 10.82 11.22
CA CYS A 117 -13.90 9.70 10.61
C CYS A 117 -14.01 8.55 11.60
N GLU A 118 -15.20 7.98 11.82
CA GLU A 118 -15.35 6.82 12.71
C GLU A 118 -14.77 5.54 12.09
N SER A 119 -14.61 5.51 10.77
CA SER A 119 -13.91 4.44 10.07
C SER A 119 -12.42 4.78 9.99
N VAL A 120 -11.59 3.91 10.56
CA VAL A 120 -10.14 4.03 10.42
C VAL A 120 -9.71 3.62 9.02
N GLY A 121 -8.58 4.16 8.58
CA GLY A 121 -8.03 3.83 7.28
C GLY A 121 -8.13 4.99 6.28
N TYR A 122 -7.66 4.72 5.07
CA TYR A 122 -7.60 5.69 3.97
C TYR A 122 -8.98 6.21 3.51
N ILE A 123 -10.04 5.47 3.81
CA ILE A 123 -11.39 5.76 3.26
C ILE A 123 -11.89 7.17 3.60
N GLY A 124 -11.58 7.70 4.79
CA GLY A 124 -11.98 9.06 5.17
C GLY A 124 -11.28 10.17 4.37
N ASN A 125 -10.20 9.85 3.64
CA ASN A 125 -9.50 10.81 2.79
C ASN A 125 -10.22 11.03 1.46
N THR A 126 -11.06 10.09 1.04
CA THR A 126 -11.69 10.09 -0.29
C THR A 126 -13.02 10.84 -0.35
N THR A 127 -13.59 11.19 0.80
CA THR A 127 -14.81 12.00 0.85
C THR A 127 -14.58 13.36 0.18
N LEU A 128 -15.52 13.79 -0.64
CA LEU A 128 -15.42 15.06 -1.35
C LEU A 128 -15.29 16.25 -0.40
N ILE A 129 -14.50 17.24 -0.77
CA ILE A 129 -14.46 18.52 -0.11
C ILE A 129 -15.81 19.22 -0.36
N GLU A 130 -16.31 19.96 0.63
CA GLU A 130 -17.63 20.59 0.62
C GLU A 130 -18.82 19.61 0.64
N ASP A 131 -18.59 18.32 0.94
CA ASP A 131 -19.71 17.39 1.17
C ASP A 131 -20.48 17.79 2.42
N ASN A 132 -21.79 17.56 2.39
CA ASN A 132 -22.67 17.92 3.49
C ASN A 132 -22.49 16.94 4.66
N LEU A 133 -22.24 17.49 5.84
CA LEU A 133 -22.27 16.78 7.10
C LEU A 133 -23.69 16.79 7.66
N VAL A 134 -24.42 15.68 7.45
CA VAL A 134 -25.79 15.56 7.97
C VAL A 134 -25.75 15.03 9.39
N PRO A 135 -26.24 15.77 10.40
CA PRO A 135 -26.23 15.29 11.77
C PRO A 135 -27.13 14.07 11.94
N ILE A 136 -26.65 13.07 12.69
CA ILE A 136 -27.43 11.84 12.99
C ILE A 136 -28.56 12.16 13.96
N ASP A 137 -28.24 12.91 15.02
CA ASP A 137 -29.21 13.42 15.96
C ASP A 137 -29.52 14.88 15.61
N TYR A 138 -30.79 15.27 15.71
CA TYR A 138 -31.20 16.63 15.39
C TYR A 138 -30.48 17.66 16.29
N VAL A 139 -29.84 18.63 15.65
CA VAL A 139 -29.18 19.76 16.33
C VAL A 139 -29.99 21.03 16.07
N GLU A 140 -30.66 21.52 17.10
CA GLU A 140 -31.53 22.69 16.98
C GLU A 140 -30.74 23.95 16.55
N GLY A 141 -31.19 24.59 15.47
CA GLY A 141 -30.59 25.81 14.95
C GLY A 141 -29.33 25.65 14.11
N LEU A 142 -28.87 24.44 13.84
CA LEU A 142 -27.79 24.18 12.88
C LEU A 142 -28.37 24.24 11.45
N GLU A 143 -27.92 25.21 10.66
CA GLU A 143 -28.40 25.44 9.29
C GLU A 143 -27.50 24.79 8.25
N LYS A 144 -26.17 24.78 8.53
CA LYS A 144 -25.16 24.29 7.59
C LYS A 144 -24.03 23.59 8.33
N ALA A 145 -23.64 22.46 7.79
CA ALA A 145 -22.43 21.72 8.19
C ALA A 145 -21.80 21.13 6.94
N ILE A 146 -20.55 21.45 6.67
CA ILE A 146 -19.80 21.00 5.48
C ILE A 146 -18.45 20.48 5.91
N LEU A 147 -18.00 19.44 5.20
CA LEU A 147 -16.68 18.85 5.35
C LEU A 147 -15.64 19.70 4.59
N GLY A 148 -14.60 20.13 5.28
CA GLY A 148 -13.49 20.90 4.73
C GLY A 148 -12.30 20.06 4.33
N ASP A 149 -11.12 20.67 4.35
CA ASP A 149 -9.85 20.04 4.00
C ASP A 149 -9.43 18.94 5.00
N VAL A 150 -8.54 18.07 4.55
CA VAL A 150 -7.96 17.03 5.40
C VAL A 150 -6.86 17.66 6.25
N GLU A 151 -7.02 17.62 7.56
CA GLU A 151 -6.00 18.05 8.51
C GLU A 151 -5.05 16.91 8.87
N VAL A 152 -5.60 15.73 9.12
CA VAL A 152 -4.83 14.52 9.39
C VAL A 152 -5.31 13.41 8.46
N PHE A 153 -4.39 12.89 7.65
CA PHE A 153 -4.71 11.78 6.75
C PHE A 153 -5.00 10.50 7.52
N GLY A 154 -6.12 9.87 7.18
CA GLY A 154 -6.37 8.49 7.56
C GLY A 154 -5.44 7.55 6.81
N SER A 155 -5.00 6.51 7.46
CA SER A 155 -4.14 5.48 6.88
C SER A 155 -4.58 4.09 7.30
N ASN A 156 -4.40 3.14 6.40
CA ASN A 156 -4.68 1.74 6.70
C ASN A 156 -3.61 1.17 7.63
N ILE A 157 -3.93 0.05 8.27
CA ILE A 157 -2.90 -0.72 8.94
C ILE A 157 -1.84 -1.15 7.91
N GLU A 158 -0.57 -1.05 8.27
CA GLU A 158 0.54 -1.42 7.41
C GLU A 158 0.40 -2.89 6.94
N SER A 159 0.51 -3.11 5.63
CA SER A 159 0.42 -4.45 5.06
C SER A 159 1.60 -5.34 5.49
N ASP A 160 1.44 -6.66 5.45
CA ASP A 160 2.55 -7.58 5.72
C ASP A 160 3.73 -7.34 4.77
N GLU A 161 3.43 -6.98 3.51
CA GLU A 161 4.47 -6.74 2.51
C GLU A 161 5.26 -5.46 2.78
N ASP A 162 4.57 -4.34 3.06
CA ASP A 162 5.25 -3.07 3.39
C ASP A 162 6.03 -3.20 4.70
N PHE A 163 5.46 -3.88 5.69
CA PHE A 163 6.15 -4.13 6.96
C PHE A 163 7.37 -5.02 6.80
N ARG A 164 7.30 -6.04 5.95
CA ARG A 164 8.43 -6.91 5.60
C ARG A 164 9.54 -6.14 4.90
N ILE A 165 9.20 -5.29 3.93
CA ILE A 165 10.17 -4.42 3.25
C ILE A 165 10.89 -3.55 4.27
N ARG A 166 10.17 -2.90 5.18
CA ARG A 166 10.76 -2.06 6.23
C ARG A 166 11.63 -2.85 7.20
N LEU A 167 11.24 -4.08 7.54
CA LEU A 167 12.06 -4.97 8.36
C LEU A 167 13.38 -5.34 7.66
N PHE A 168 13.34 -5.63 6.37
CA PHE A 168 14.56 -5.91 5.60
C PHE A 168 15.43 -4.68 5.40
N GLU A 169 14.84 -3.50 5.25
CA GLU A 169 15.58 -2.23 5.27
C GLU A 169 16.33 -2.06 6.60
N GLU A 170 15.68 -2.29 7.74
CA GLU A 170 16.32 -2.25 9.06
C GLU A 170 17.49 -3.23 9.20
N TYR A 171 17.36 -4.46 8.69
CA TYR A 171 18.47 -5.42 8.66
C TYR A 171 19.67 -4.93 7.86
N GLN A 172 19.43 -4.15 6.80
CA GLN A 172 20.48 -3.57 5.96
C GLN A 172 21.07 -2.29 6.58
N ASP A 173 20.25 -1.46 7.20
CA ASP A 173 20.64 -0.14 7.71
C ASP A 173 21.47 -0.18 8.98
N LYS A 174 21.40 -1.23 9.78
CA LYS A 174 22.36 -1.45 10.90
C LYS A 174 23.82 -1.42 10.46
N LYS A 175 24.09 -1.39 9.15
CA LYS A 175 25.42 -1.28 8.55
C LYS A 175 25.81 0.11 8.04
N ASN A 176 24.88 1.06 7.96
CA ASN A 176 25.11 2.34 7.27
C ASN A 176 24.64 3.52 8.13
N ASN A 177 25.54 4.18 8.82
CA ASN A 177 25.28 5.43 9.52
C ASN A 177 25.19 6.61 8.54
N SER A 178 24.17 7.46 8.68
CA SER A 178 24.02 8.79 8.06
C SER A 178 24.13 8.85 6.53
N ASN A 179 23.35 8.05 5.83
CA ASN A 179 23.31 8.12 4.37
C ASN A 179 21.86 8.35 3.85
N LYS A 180 21.74 8.42 2.52
CA LYS A 180 20.43 8.59 1.85
C LYS A 180 19.40 7.53 2.24
N ALA A 181 19.84 6.29 2.50
CA ALA A 181 18.96 5.18 2.87
C ALA A 181 18.33 5.43 4.23
N GLN A 182 19.09 5.96 5.18
CA GLN A 182 18.56 6.27 6.51
C GLN A 182 17.57 7.43 6.50
N ILE A 183 17.86 8.52 5.78
CA ILE A 183 16.92 9.63 5.63
C ILE A 183 15.63 9.15 4.94
N LYS A 184 15.74 8.27 3.93
CA LYS A 184 14.59 7.63 3.29
C LYS A 184 13.81 6.78 4.30
N ALA A 185 14.49 5.99 5.13
CA ALA A 185 13.87 5.15 6.15
C ALA A 185 13.09 6.00 7.17
N TRP A 186 13.70 7.05 7.70
CA TRP A 186 13.04 7.99 8.61
C TRP A 186 11.80 8.64 7.98
N ALA A 187 11.89 9.11 6.74
CA ALA A 187 10.70 9.64 6.05
C ALA A 187 9.57 8.61 5.96
N LYS A 188 9.91 7.34 5.74
CA LYS A 188 8.94 6.23 5.67
C LYS A 188 8.42 5.78 7.04
N GLU A 189 9.01 6.18 8.15
CA GLU A 189 8.46 5.95 9.49
C GLU A 189 7.18 6.75 9.72
N ILE A 190 7.04 7.88 9.03
CA ILE A 190 5.83 8.69 9.10
C ILE A 190 4.68 7.95 8.43
N GLN A 191 3.59 7.84 9.18
CA GLN A 191 2.38 7.17 8.71
C GLN A 191 1.74 7.97 7.56
N GLY A 192 1.39 7.28 6.47
CA GLY A 192 0.89 7.92 5.25
C GLY A 192 1.95 8.07 4.17
N VAL A 193 3.24 7.96 4.50
CA VAL A 193 4.32 7.95 3.51
C VAL A 193 4.45 6.55 2.92
N GLY A 194 4.17 6.42 1.63
CA GLY A 194 4.33 5.16 0.91
C GLY A 194 5.77 4.91 0.45
N ASP A 195 6.44 5.92 -0.09
CA ASP A 195 7.87 5.87 -0.42
C ASP A 195 8.48 7.27 -0.43
N ALA A 196 9.82 7.33 -0.43
CA ALA A 196 10.58 8.57 -0.47
C ALA A 196 11.80 8.45 -1.38
N LYS A 197 12.19 9.56 -2.01
CA LYS A 197 13.43 9.71 -2.79
C LYS A 197 14.27 10.82 -2.19
N VAL A 198 15.54 10.54 -1.96
CA VAL A 198 16.47 11.49 -1.31
C VAL A 198 17.47 12.03 -2.33
N VAL A 199 17.48 13.34 -2.49
CA VAL A 199 18.36 14.08 -3.39
C VAL A 199 19.32 14.91 -2.55
N SER A 200 20.62 14.60 -2.60
CA SER A 200 21.65 15.34 -1.89
C SER A 200 22.13 16.55 -2.70
N LEU A 201 22.53 17.61 -2.00
CA LEU A 201 23.17 18.82 -2.58
C LEU A 201 22.27 19.54 -3.61
N TRP A 202 20.96 19.48 -3.43
CA TRP A 202 20.01 20.02 -4.39
C TRP A 202 20.01 21.55 -4.44
N ASP A 203 20.36 22.20 -3.33
CA ASP A 203 20.49 23.66 -3.19
C ASP A 203 21.83 24.05 -2.53
N GLY A 204 22.89 23.35 -2.90
CA GLY A 204 24.24 23.62 -2.41
C GLY A 204 24.71 22.68 -1.29
N PRO A 205 25.85 23.00 -0.67
CA PRO A 205 26.44 22.16 0.38
C PRO A 205 25.49 21.96 1.57
N ASN A 206 25.52 20.76 2.15
CA ASN A 206 24.74 20.37 3.33
C ASN A 206 23.22 20.39 3.15
N THR A 207 22.72 20.46 1.91
CA THR A 207 21.28 20.40 1.65
C THR A 207 20.85 19.03 1.16
N VAL A 208 19.69 18.58 1.66
CA VAL A 208 19.05 17.33 1.27
C VAL A 208 17.58 17.59 0.97
N LYS A 209 17.12 17.18 -0.20
CA LYS A 209 15.68 17.19 -0.54
C LYS A 209 15.13 15.78 -0.37
N VAL A 210 14.01 15.68 0.33
CA VAL A 210 13.26 14.43 0.51
C VAL A 210 11.94 14.56 -0.22
N ILE A 211 11.78 13.82 -1.30
CA ILE A 211 10.59 13.82 -2.13
C ILE A 211 9.74 12.64 -1.71
N ILE A 212 8.52 12.87 -1.27
CA ILE A 212 7.64 11.83 -0.75
C ILE A 212 6.41 11.61 -1.63
N VAL A 213 5.88 10.40 -1.54
CA VAL A 213 4.57 9.99 -2.07
C VAL A 213 3.73 9.38 -0.96
N ASP A 214 2.42 9.41 -1.12
CA ASP A 214 1.49 8.76 -0.19
C ASP A 214 1.49 7.22 -0.31
N GLU A 215 0.68 6.54 0.51
CA GLU A 215 0.54 5.07 0.52
C GLU A 215 0.09 4.50 -0.83
N GLU A 216 -0.68 5.26 -1.61
CA GLU A 216 -1.11 4.88 -2.95
C GLU A 216 -0.10 5.26 -4.04
N ARG A 217 1.10 5.72 -3.68
CA ARG A 217 2.14 6.22 -4.58
C ARG A 217 1.68 7.42 -5.43
N LEU A 218 0.80 8.23 -4.86
CA LEU A 218 0.36 9.51 -5.44
C LEU A 218 1.14 10.67 -4.80
N PRO A 219 1.07 11.90 -5.39
CA PRO A 219 1.65 13.07 -4.75
C PRO A 219 1.14 13.25 -3.33
N ALA A 220 2.05 13.42 -2.39
CA ALA A 220 1.71 13.62 -0.99
C ALA A 220 0.99 14.95 -0.78
N GLN A 221 0.02 14.95 0.09
CA GLN A 221 -0.67 16.18 0.49
C GLN A 221 0.25 17.06 1.35
N GLN A 222 -0.02 18.36 1.37
CA GLN A 222 0.81 19.34 2.04
C GLN A 222 0.97 19.05 3.54
N SER A 223 -0.08 18.62 4.22
CA SER A 223 -0.03 18.26 5.65
C SER A 223 0.91 17.09 5.93
N LEU A 224 0.97 16.10 5.03
CA LEU A 224 1.91 14.97 5.16
C LEU A 224 3.36 15.43 4.93
N VAL A 225 3.58 16.35 3.98
CA VAL A 225 4.88 16.97 3.73
C VAL A 225 5.36 17.73 4.97
N GLU A 226 4.48 18.48 5.60
CA GLU A 226 4.78 19.24 6.83
C GLU A 226 5.10 18.32 8.01
N GLU A 227 4.37 17.21 8.15
CA GLU A 227 4.65 16.20 9.19
C GLU A 227 6.05 15.57 8.99
N VAL A 228 6.40 15.22 7.75
CA VAL A 228 7.74 14.69 7.41
C VAL A 228 8.82 15.75 7.62
N GLN A 229 8.58 17.00 7.24
CA GLN A 229 9.50 18.10 7.46
C GLN A 229 9.76 18.31 8.96
N GLN A 230 8.69 18.34 9.75
CA GLN A 230 8.80 18.55 11.21
C GLN A 230 9.53 17.38 11.89
N TYR A 231 9.39 16.17 11.38
CA TYR A 231 10.07 15.00 11.93
C TYR A 231 11.55 14.95 11.56
N LEU A 232 11.88 15.24 10.29
CA LEU A 232 13.25 15.14 9.80
C LEU A 232 14.09 16.35 10.22
N ASP A 233 13.59 17.55 10.03
CA ASP A 233 14.32 18.80 10.29
C ASP A 233 13.29 19.93 10.48
N PRO A 234 12.90 20.24 11.73
CA PRO A 234 11.88 21.25 12.02
C PRO A 234 12.22 22.62 11.42
N ILE A 235 11.23 23.26 10.77
CA ILE A 235 11.43 24.55 10.06
C ILE A 235 12.01 25.63 10.97
N GLU A 236 11.66 25.62 12.27
CA GLU A 236 12.14 26.59 13.24
C GLU A 236 13.60 26.42 13.61
N TYR A 237 14.17 25.21 13.37
CA TYR A 237 15.52 24.80 13.79
C TYR A 237 16.30 24.14 12.66
N LEU A 238 16.11 24.60 11.41
CA LEU A 238 16.71 24.00 10.23
C LEU A 238 18.23 23.83 10.37
N GLY A 239 18.67 22.58 10.27
CA GLY A 239 20.08 22.21 10.35
C GLY A 239 20.68 22.24 11.76
N GLU A 240 19.89 22.47 12.80
CA GLU A 240 20.35 22.49 14.19
C GLU A 240 20.38 21.10 14.83
N GLY A 241 19.77 20.09 14.17
CA GLY A 241 19.74 18.71 14.64
C GLY A 241 18.68 18.45 15.72
N GLU A 242 17.62 19.26 15.75
CA GLU A 242 16.46 19.07 16.65
C GLU A 242 15.47 18.01 16.10
N GLY A 243 15.60 17.60 14.83
CA GLY A 243 14.89 16.49 14.23
C GLY A 243 15.77 15.23 14.12
N MET A 244 15.43 14.37 13.15
CA MET A 244 16.21 13.15 12.88
C MET A 244 17.44 13.40 12.02
N ALA A 245 17.52 14.54 11.32
CA ALA A 245 18.66 14.91 10.50
C ALA A 245 19.88 15.30 11.35
N ASP A 246 21.07 14.95 10.82
CA ASP A 246 22.32 15.31 11.51
C ASP A 246 22.53 16.83 11.59
N ILE A 247 23.17 17.27 12.64
CA ILE A 247 23.59 18.67 12.83
C ILE A 247 24.36 19.16 11.60
N GLY A 248 23.97 20.30 11.05
CA GLY A 248 24.55 20.90 9.85
C GLY A 248 23.93 20.41 8.55
N THR A 249 22.97 19.50 8.56
CA THR A 249 22.25 19.05 7.39
C THR A 249 20.87 19.70 7.33
N ILE A 250 20.62 20.50 6.30
CA ILE A 250 19.33 21.12 6.05
C ILE A 250 18.49 20.18 5.18
N VAL A 251 17.39 19.68 5.73
CA VAL A 251 16.45 18.82 5.01
C VAL A 251 15.24 19.62 4.54
N THR A 252 14.87 19.43 3.28
CA THR A 252 13.64 20.00 2.70
C THR A 252 12.75 18.86 2.22
N ALA A 253 11.62 18.66 2.87
CA ALA A 253 10.62 17.71 2.43
C ALA A 253 9.69 18.34 1.39
N VAL A 254 9.39 17.62 0.33
CA VAL A 254 8.47 18.04 -0.74
C VAL A 254 7.64 16.86 -1.22
N SER A 255 6.45 17.17 -1.76
CA SER A 255 5.67 16.18 -2.52
C SER A 255 6.30 15.92 -3.88
N ALA A 256 6.18 14.69 -4.37
CA ALA A 256 6.52 14.39 -5.76
C ALA A 256 5.63 15.18 -6.72
N GLU A 257 6.20 15.66 -7.83
CA GLU A 257 5.45 16.35 -8.88
C GLU A 257 4.68 15.33 -9.75
N PRO A 258 3.39 15.56 -10.06
CA PRO A 258 2.68 14.71 -10.99
C PRO A 258 3.16 14.91 -12.42
N LEU A 259 3.48 13.83 -13.12
CA LEU A 259 3.70 13.80 -14.56
C LEU A 259 2.48 13.15 -15.21
N ASP A 260 1.62 13.97 -15.81
CA ASP A 260 0.41 13.50 -16.47
C ASP A 260 0.71 12.69 -17.73
N ILE A 261 0.21 11.46 -17.77
CA ILE A 261 0.35 10.54 -18.90
C ILE A 261 -1.03 10.27 -19.49
N ASN A 262 -1.22 10.75 -20.69
CA ASN A 262 -2.40 10.46 -21.50
C ASN A 262 -2.11 9.22 -22.36
N ILE A 263 -3.02 8.27 -22.37
CA ILE A 263 -2.92 7.06 -23.17
C ILE A 263 -4.09 7.02 -24.13
N SER A 264 -3.81 6.85 -25.40
CA SER A 264 -4.82 6.54 -26.39
C SER A 264 -4.45 5.27 -27.15
N VAL A 265 -5.42 4.37 -27.34
CA VAL A 265 -5.22 3.10 -28.03
C VAL A 265 -6.47 2.65 -28.75
N LYS A 266 -6.30 2.04 -29.92
CA LYS A 266 -7.38 1.35 -30.62
C LYS A 266 -7.27 -0.14 -30.38
N VAL A 267 -8.36 -0.74 -29.91
CA VAL A 267 -8.39 -2.15 -29.46
C VAL A 267 -9.34 -2.95 -30.34
N LYS A 268 -8.89 -4.10 -30.79
CA LYS A 268 -9.74 -5.09 -31.44
C LYS A 268 -10.43 -5.94 -30.37
N SER A 269 -11.72 -5.69 -30.19
CA SER A 269 -12.59 -6.38 -29.24
C SER A 269 -14.05 -6.15 -29.62
N PHE A 270 -14.95 -6.88 -28.99
CA PHE A 270 -16.39 -6.59 -29.11
C PHE A 270 -16.71 -5.25 -28.45
N PRO A 271 -17.55 -4.39 -29.05
CA PRO A 271 -17.86 -3.05 -28.53
C PRO A 271 -18.39 -3.03 -27.10
N GLU A 272 -19.14 -4.05 -26.69
CA GLU A 272 -19.65 -4.22 -25.33
C GLU A 272 -18.56 -4.41 -24.27
N ASN A 273 -17.36 -4.82 -24.66
CA ASN A 273 -16.25 -5.07 -23.76
C ASN A 273 -15.35 -3.85 -23.51
N LEU A 274 -15.48 -2.78 -24.32
CA LEU A 274 -14.57 -1.62 -24.26
C LEU A 274 -14.52 -0.96 -22.89
N SER A 275 -15.67 -0.76 -22.23
CA SER A 275 -15.71 -0.19 -20.87
C SER A 275 -15.02 -1.06 -19.85
N LYS A 276 -15.23 -2.39 -19.94
CA LYS A 276 -14.57 -3.37 -19.07
C LYS A 276 -13.06 -3.43 -19.30
N ILE A 277 -12.64 -3.42 -20.57
CA ILE A 277 -11.22 -3.37 -20.95
C ILE A 277 -10.57 -2.12 -20.37
N LYS A 278 -11.22 -0.97 -20.51
CA LYS A 278 -10.74 0.29 -19.96
C LYS A 278 -10.53 0.19 -18.45
N GLU A 279 -11.51 -0.27 -17.70
CA GLU A 279 -11.43 -0.44 -16.23
C GLU A 279 -10.29 -1.38 -15.81
N ILE A 280 -10.17 -2.54 -16.47
CA ILE A 280 -9.07 -3.49 -16.18
C ILE A 280 -7.73 -2.86 -16.52
N PHE A 281 -7.63 -2.15 -17.65
CA PHE A 281 -6.40 -1.51 -18.07
C PHE A 281 -5.98 -0.39 -17.11
N GLU A 282 -6.92 0.43 -16.64
CA GLU A 282 -6.68 1.45 -15.62
C GLU A 282 -6.11 0.84 -14.32
N ASN A 283 -6.68 -0.28 -13.87
CA ASN A 283 -6.17 -1.00 -12.70
C ASN A 283 -4.75 -1.53 -12.91
N LEU A 284 -4.47 -2.14 -14.07
CA LEU A 284 -3.13 -2.63 -14.41
C LEU A 284 -2.10 -1.50 -14.50
N LEU A 285 -2.48 -0.35 -15.05
CA LEU A 285 -1.62 0.84 -15.12
C LEU A 285 -1.35 1.41 -13.72
N ASN A 286 -2.33 1.43 -12.84
CA ASN A 286 -2.13 1.86 -11.44
C ASN A 286 -1.18 0.93 -10.69
N GLU A 287 -1.30 -0.38 -10.87
CA GLU A 287 -0.35 -1.33 -10.29
C GLU A 287 1.06 -1.17 -10.88
N TYR A 288 1.18 -0.96 -12.19
CA TYR A 288 2.46 -0.65 -12.82
C TYR A 288 3.07 0.64 -12.26
N ARG A 289 2.28 1.70 -12.09
CA ARG A 289 2.72 2.95 -11.48
C ARG A 289 3.34 2.71 -10.10
N LYS A 290 2.65 1.95 -9.23
CA LYS A 290 3.13 1.62 -7.88
C LYS A 290 4.49 0.92 -7.90
N GLN A 291 4.76 0.11 -8.91
CA GLN A 291 6.03 -0.61 -9.06
C GLN A 291 7.19 0.26 -9.53
N ILE A 292 6.93 1.31 -10.33
CA ILE A 292 8.00 2.10 -10.96
C ILE A 292 8.33 3.40 -10.24
N VAL A 293 7.44 3.91 -9.36
CA VAL A 293 7.64 5.16 -8.63
C VAL A 293 8.96 5.11 -7.85
N PHE A 294 9.84 6.08 -8.10
CA PHE A 294 11.19 6.23 -7.54
C PHE A 294 12.18 5.08 -7.86
N ILE A 295 11.78 4.12 -8.68
CA ILE A 295 12.60 2.97 -9.07
C ILE A 295 13.06 3.10 -10.52
N GLU A 296 12.16 3.47 -11.42
CA GLU A 296 12.47 3.61 -12.84
C GLU A 296 12.37 5.08 -13.28
N ASP A 297 13.29 5.49 -14.16
CA ASP A 297 13.31 6.84 -14.74
C ASP A 297 12.60 6.89 -16.11
N ILE A 298 12.00 5.77 -16.53
CA ILE A 298 11.42 5.61 -17.87
C ILE A 298 10.13 4.79 -17.79
N ILE A 299 9.06 5.29 -18.43
CA ILE A 299 7.86 4.53 -18.72
C ILE A 299 8.11 3.74 -20.01
N LYS A 300 8.05 2.41 -19.90
CA LYS A 300 8.34 1.51 -21.01
C LYS A 300 7.11 1.32 -21.90
N TYR A 301 7.13 1.89 -23.11
CA TYR A 301 6.05 1.79 -24.07
C TYR A 301 5.60 0.35 -24.36
N ASN A 302 6.56 -0.54 -24.63
CA ASN A 302 6.26 -1.94 -24.92
C ASN A 302 5.66 -2.68 -23.73
N TYR A 303 6.00 -2.28 -22.51
CA TYR A 303 5.43 -2.89 -21.31
C TYR A 303 3.95 -2.52 -21.16
N ILE A 304 3.59 -1.26 -21.41
CA ILE A 304 2.18 -0.84 -21.42
C ILE A 304 1.38 -1.60 -22.48
N GLY A 305 1.95 -1.81 -23.67
CA GLY A 305 1.35 -2.66 -24.70
C GLY A 305 1.16 -4.11 -24.24
N SER A 306 2.12 -4.68 -23.49
CA SER A 306 2.01 -6.03 -22.94
C SER A 306 0.94 -6.15 -21.86
N LEU A 307 0.75 -5.12 -21.02
CA LEU A 307 -0.34 -5.08 -20.05
C LEU A 307 -1.71 -5.14 -20.74
N LEU A 308 -1.86 -4.38 -21.82
CA LEU A 308 -3.09 -4.37 -22.61
C LEU A 308 -3.37 -5.73 -23.27
N MET A 309 -2.34 -6.36 -23.87
CA MET A 309 -2.45 -7.70 -24.46
C MET A 309 -2.68 -8.81 -23.43
N GLY A 310 -2.39 -8.57 -22.16
CA GLY A 310 -2.70 -9.48 -21.07
C GLY A 310 -4.20 -9.54 -20.71
N ILE A 311 -5.00 -8.61 -21.20
CA ILE A 311 -6.45 -8.57 -20.95
C ILE A 311 -7.14 -9.58 -21.89
N LYS A 312 -7.87 -10.52 -21.34
CA LYS A 312 -8.48 -11.64 -22.06
C LYS A 312 -9.41 -11.22 -23.21
N GLU A 313 -10.08 -10.08 -23.06
CA GLU A 313 -11.04 -9.53 -24.01
C GLU A 313 -10.38 -8.78 -25.18
N VAL A 314 -9.05 -8.59 -25.14
CA VAL A 314 -8.28 -7.91 -26.18
C VAL A 314 -7.70 -8.96 -27.12
N GLU A 315 -8.08 -8.91 -28.40
CA GLU A 315 -7.51 -9.75 -29.45
C GLU A 315 -6.23 -9.15 -30.05
N ASP A 316 -6.22 -7.82 -30.25
CA ASP A 316 -5.11 -7.07 -30.82
C ASP A 316 -5.29 -5.56 -30.53
N TYR A 317 -4.23 -4.77 -30.70
CA TYR A 317 -4.30 -3.32 -30.58
C TYR A 317 -3.46 -2.60 -31.64
N LYS A 318 -3.83 -1.36 -31.91
CA LYS A 318 -3.09 -0.45 -32.80
C LYS A 318 -3.03 0.95 -32.20
N GLU A 319 -2.10 1.75 -32.73
CA GLU A 319 -1.98 3.17 -32.43
C GLU A 319 -1.96 3.45 -30.90
N LEU A 320 -1.29 2.59 -30.14
CA LEU A 320 -1.01 2.93 -28.74
C LEU A 320 -0.13 4.17 -28.71
N LYS A 321 -0.54 5.21 -28.00
CA LYS A 321 0.21 6.46 -27.84
C LYS A 321 0.30 6.80 -26.36
N LEU A 322 1.47 7.29 -25.97
CA LEU A 322 1.74 7.85 -24.65
C LEU A 322 2.10 9.34 -24.85
N ASN A 323 1.26 10.25 -24.38
CA ASN A 323 1.40 11.68 -24.66
C ASN A 323 1.69 11.94 -26.15
N ASP A 324 0.88 11.34 -27.03
CA ASP A 324 0.99 11.41 -28.50
C ASP A 324 2.28 10.83 -29.11
N THR A 325 3.13 10.16 -28.31
CA THR A 325 4.35 9.51 -28.80
C THR A 325 4.20 7.99 -28.86
N LEU A 326 5.02 7.36 -29.72
CA LEU A 326 5.11 5.90 -29.90
C LEU A 326 6.39 5.34 -29.28
N SER A 327 6.88 5.96 -28.23
CA SER A 327 8.16 5.63 -27.60
C SER A 327 8.07 5.71 -26.08
N ASN A 328 9.11 5.24 -25.43
CA ASN A 328 9.26 5.38 -23.98
C ASN A 328 9.21 6.85 -23.57
N LEU A 329 8.63 7.14 -22.41
CA LEU A 329 8.62 8.47 -21.81
C LEU A 329 9.60 8.53 -20.65
N ASN A 330 10.40 9.57 -20.58
CA ASN A 330 11.28 9.82 -19.43
C ASN A 330 10.47 10.40 -18.28
N ILE A 331 10.78 9.95 -17.07
CA ILE A 331 10.23 10.47 -15.83
C ILE A 331 11.29 11.42 -15.23
N PRO A 332 11.00 12.72 -15.08
CA PRO A 332 11.88 13.65 -14.37
C PRO A 332 12.19 13.17 -12.96
N ASN A 333 13.36 13.54 -12.44
CA ASN A 333 13.87 13.04 -11.15
C ASN A 333 12.95 13.30 -9.95
N GLU A 334 12.16 14.35 -9.99
CA GLU A 334 11.27 14.78 -8.89
C GLU A 334 9.80 14.44 -9.17
N SER A 335 9.52 13.82 -10.32
CA SER A 335 8.15 13.54 -10.77
C SER A 335 7.81 12.07 -10.67
N ILE A 336 6.51 11.82 -10.59
CA ILE A 336 5.91 10.48 -10.65
C ILE A 336 4.86 10.43 -11.76
N PRO A 337 4.73 9.32 -12.49
CA PRO A 337 3.73 9.21 -13.55
C PRO A 337 2.33 9.07 -12.99
N ILE A 338 1.40 9.83 -13.52
CA ILE A 338 -0.05 9.74 -13.24
C ILE A 338 -0.77 9.48 -14.57
N PHE A 339 -1.46 8.36 -14.67
CA PHE A 339 -2.26 8.03 -15.83
C PHE A 339 -3.62 8.73 -15.74
N THR A 340 -3.75 9.90 -16.35
CA THR A 340 -4.89 10.82 -16.16
C THR A 340 -6.00 10.62 -17.19
N ASN A 341 -5.66 10.43 -18.45
CA ASN A 341 -6.64 10.25 -19.50
C ASN A 341 -6.34 8.98 -20.31
N ILE A 342 -7.22 7.99 -20.18
CA ILE A 342 -7.08 6.69 -20.85
C ILE A 342 -8.24 6.52 -21.81
N GLU A 343 -7.94 6.59 -23.11
CA GLU A 343 -8.90 6.41 -24.18
C GLU A 343 -8.69 5.05 -24.85
N VAL A 344 -9.70 4.19 -24.71
CA VAL A 344 -9.76 2.90 -25.38
C VAL A 344 -10.83 2.97 -26.45
N LEU A 345 -10.41 2.98 -27.71
CA LEU A 345 -11.28 3.12 -28.87
C LEU A 345 -11.39 1.79 -29.62
N PRO A 346 -12.51 1.49 -30.26
CA PRO A 346 -12.60 0.32 -31.13
C PRO A 346 -11.76 0.53 -32.36
N TYR A 347 -11.16 -0.54 -32.88
CA TYR A 347 -10.71 -0.55 -34.26
C TYR A 347 -11.28 -1.76 -34.99
N GLU A 348 -11.67 -1.54 -36.23
CA GLU A 348 -12.16 -2.57 -37.15
C GLU A 348 -11.02 -3.38 -37.78
#